data_283b2b647c14764a4d809d257cfb605b
#
_entry.id   283b2b647c14764a4d809d257cfb605b
#
_cell.length_a   1.000
_cell.length_b   1.000
_cell.length_c   1.000
_cell.angle_alpha   90.00
_cell.angle_beta   90.00
_cell.angle_gamma   90.00
#
_symmetry.space_group_name_H-M   'P 1'
#
loop_
_entity.id
_entity.type
_entity.pdbx_description
1 polymer ?
#
loop_
_entity_poly.entity_id
_entity_poly.type
_entity_poly.pdbx_seq_one_letter_code
_entity_poly.pdbx_strand_id
1 'polypeptide(L)'
;GVISGYADGTFCAEKTVSREELVKMIVKAFSISGSSNLHFSDVSGSFWAKDDIGAVVACGIINGISDNEFGVGISVTRQDAAVMVCRALTYRGCSLNGEGTAFGDRADIAPYAGEAIAALTGAQLINGFEDGTFRPGETLTRAQTAKILCLARRLVK
;
A
#
# COMPACT_ATOMS: atom_id res chain seq x y z
N GLY A 1 -10.58 -12.98 -7.09
CA GLY A 1 -9.53 -12.88 -6.09
C GLY A 1 -8.94 -11.48 -6.01
N VAL A 2 -8.42 -11.09 -4.85
CA VAL A 2 -7.79 -9.78 -4.62
C VAL A 2 -6.49 -9.63 -5.40
N ILE A 3 -5.73 -10.72 -5.49
CA ILE A 3 -4.46 -10.77 -6.19
C ILE A 3 -4.53 -11.91 -7.19
N SER A 4 -4.23 -11.60 -8.44
CA SER A 4 -4.11 -12.59 -9.52
C SER A 4 -2.63 -12.91 -9.75
N GLY A 5 -2.33 -14.13 -10.21
CA GLY A 5 -1.02 -14.44 -10.77
C GLY A 5 -0.78 -13.70 -12.10
N TYR A 6 0.39 -13.91 -12.66
CA TYR A 6 0.74 -13.42 -13.99
C TYR A 6 0.11 -14.31 -15.09
N ALA A 7 0.16 -13.82 -16.33
CA ALA A 7 -0.43 -14.52 -17.47
C ALA A 7 0.21 -15.90 -17.74
N ASP A 8 1.44 -16.12 -17.29
CA ASP A 8 2.17 -17.38 -17.35
C ASP A 8 1.76 -18.40 -16.26
N GLY A 9 0.77 -18.06 -15.42
CA GLY A 9 0.28 -18.87 -14.32
C GLY A 9 1.12 -18.80 -13.05
N THR A 10 2.20 -18.01 -13.02
CA THR A 10 3.05 -17.86 -11.84
C THR A 10 2.50 -16.80 -10.88
N PHE A 11 2.82 -16.92 -9.59
CA PHE A 11 2.52 -15.90 -8.58
C PHE A 11 3.71 -14.97 -8.32
N CYS A 12 4.94 -15.45 -8.53
CA CYS A 12 6.18 -14.74 -8.27
C CYS A 12 6.24 -14.12 -6.85
N ALA A 13 6.12 -14.98 -5.83
CA ALA A 13 5.98 -14.60 -4.42
C ALA A 13 7.04 -13.60 -3.93
N GLU A 14 8.29 -13.79 -4.35
CA GLU A 14 9.45 -13.01 -3.93
C GLU A 14 9.70 -11.74 -4.77
N LYS A 15 8.96 -11.56 -5.86
CA LYS A 15 9.06 -10.34 -6.67
C LYS A 15 8.58 -9.14 -5.86
N THR A 16 9.33 -8.03 -5.90
CA THR A 16 8.90 -6.76 -5.30
C THR A 16 7.67 -6.21 -6.02
N VAL A 17 6.86 -5.46 -5.29
CA VAL A 17 5.63 -4.84 -5.80
C VAL A 17 5.91 -3.39 -6.16
N SER A 18 5.54 -2.97 -7.37
CA SER A 18 5.58 -1.57 -7.76
C SER A 18 4.37 -0.78 -7.22
N ARG A 19 4.46 0.55 -7.23
CA ARG A 19 3.38 1.42 -6.71
C ARG A 19 2.07 1.17 -7.42
N GLU A 20 2.07 1.12 -8.74
CA GLU A 20 0.87 0.87 -9.55
C GLU A 20 0.31 -0.56 -9.35
N GLU A 21 1.18 -1.56 -9.10
CA GLU A 21 0.73 -2.90 -8.75
C GLU A 21 0.04 -2.91 -7.38
N LEU A 22 0.60 -2.21 -6.37
CA LEU A 22 -0.03 -2.10 -5.05
C LEU A 22 -1.35 -1.34 -5.12
N VAL A 23 -1.42 -0.26 -5.90
CA VAL A 23 -2.67 0.48 -6.15
C VAL A 23 -3.76 -0.46 -6.66
N LYS A 24 -3.47 -1.23 -7.71
CA LYS A 24 -4.45 -2.19 -8.25
C LYS A 24 -4.89 -3.21 -7.21
N MET A 25 -3.97 -3.70 -6.39
CA MET A 25 -4.29 -4.64 -5.32
C MET A 25 -5.19 -4.00 -4.26
N ILE A 26 -4.93 -2.75 -3.84
CA ILE A 26 -5.74 -1.98 -2.90
C ILE A 26 -7.15 -1.73 -3.45
N VAL A 27 -7.26 -1.26 -4.69
CA VAL A 27 -8.54 -1.00 -5.36
C VAL A 27 -9.41 -2.26 -5.35
N LYS A 28 -8.84 -3.40 -5.71
CA LYS A 28 -9.55 -4.69 -5.70
C LYS A 28 -9.86 -5.20 -4.30
N ALA A 29 -8.90 -5.08 -3.36
CA ALA A 29 -9.08 -5.57 -2.00
C ALA A 29 -10.21 -4.85 -1.27
N PHE A 30 -10.32 -3.54 -1.46
CA PHE A 30 -11.23 -2.68 -0.69
C PHE A 30 -12.38 -2.13 -1.52
N SER A 31 -12.53 -2.57 -2.78
CA SER A 31 -13.58 -2.10 -3.70
C SER A 31 -13.61 -0.57 -3.78
N ILE A 32 -12.42 0.03 -3.97
CA ILE A 32 -12.30 1.47 -4.14
C ILE A 32 -12.82 1.83 -5.53
N SER A 33 -13.62 2.89 -5.62
CA SER A 33 -14.11 3.43 -6.88
C SER A 33 -14.06 4.95 -6.85
N GLY A 34 -13.77 5.54 -7.97
CA GLY A 34 -13.67 6.98 -8.15
C GLY A 34 -13.02 7.29 -9.50
N SER A 35 -12.96 8.54 -9.83
CA SER A 35 -12.28 9.02 -11.03
C SER A 35 -11.66 10.38 -10.76
N SER A 36 -10.46 10.59 -11.23
CA SER A 36 -9.74 11.86 -11.16
C SER A 36 -9.07 12.15 -12.50
N ASN A 37 -9.02 13.41 -12.86
CA ASN A 37 -8.18 13.85 -13.96
C ASN A 37 -6.73 13.83 -13.48
N LEU A 38 -6.00 12.81 -13.92
CA LEU A 38 -4.60 12.65 -13.58
C LEU A 38 -3.74 13.63 -14.39
N HIS A 39 -2.78 14.24 -13.73
CA HIS A 39 -1.82 15.17 -14.30
C HIS A 39 -0.37 14.65 -14.23
N PHE A 40 -0.19 13.40 -13.83
CA PHE A 40 1.13 12.78 -13.71
C PHE A 40 1.72 12.48 -15.07
N SER A 41 2.93 12.96 -15.31
CA SER A 41 3.62 12.82 -16.60
C SER A 41 4.02 11.37 -16.91
N ASP A 42 4.20 10.55 -15.88
CA ASP A 42 4.54 9.12 -15.97
C ASP A 42 3.30 8.20 -16.09
N VAL A 43 2.07 8.76 -16.11
CA VAL A 43 0.82 8.01 -16.28
C VAL A 43 0.18 8.40 -17.61
N SER A 44 0.50 7.66 -18.67
CA SER A 44 -0.09 7.93 -20.00
C SER A 44 -1.60 7.62 -20.04
N GLY A 45 -2.28 8.18 -21.05
CA GLY A 45 -3.71 7.96 -21.25
C GLY A 45 -4.12 6.49 -21.44
N SER A 46 -3.21 5.66 -21.97
CA SER A 46 -3.40 4.22 -22.19
C SER A 46 -2.73 3.33 -21.12
N PHE A 47 -2.22 3.93 -20.03
CA PHE A 47 -1.55 3.16 -18.98
C PHE A 47 -2.52 2.21 -18.30
N TRP A 48 -2.12 0.95 -18.14
CA TRP A 48 -2.98 -0.14 -17.66
C TRP A 48 -3.56 0.06 -16.25
N ALA A 49 -2.90 0.85 -15.39
CA ALA A 49 -3.34 1.15 -14.03
C ALA A 49 -3.96 2.55 -13.90
N LYS A 50 -4.16 3.28 -15.00
CA LYS A 50 -4.65 4.67 -14.98
C LYS A 50 -5.94 4.84 -14.18
N ASP A 51 -6.91 3.99 -14.42
CA ASP A 51 -8.22 4.09 -13.77
C ASP A 51 -8.11 3.75 -12.27
N ASP A 52 -7.31 2.74 -11.92
CA ASP A 52 -7.04 2.39 -10.52
C ASP A 52 -6.31 3.53 -9.78
N ILE A 53 -5.32 4.17 -10.44
CA ILE A 53 -4.63 5.36 -9.90
C ILE A 53 -5.63 6.51 -9.75
N GLY A 54 -6.47 6.76 -10.74
CA GLY A 54 -7.51 7.79 -10.68
C GLY A 54 -8.47 7.59 -9.51
N ALA A 55 -8.85 6.35 -9.24
CA ALA A 55 -9.72 6.03 -8.11
C ALA A 55 -9.07 6.34 -6.75
N VAL A 56 -7.83 5.90 -6.51
CA VAL A 56 -7.15 6.13 -5.22
C VAL A 56 -6.76 7.59 -5.00
N VAL A 57 -6.47 8.34 -6.06
CA VAL A 57 -6.22 9.79 -6.01
C VAL A 57 -7.49 10.55 -5.68
N ALA A 58 -8.62 10.23 -6.36
CA ALA A 58 -9.92 10.84 -6.10
C ALA A 58 -10.38 10.65 -4.64
N CYS A 59 -10.04 9.51 -4.05
CA CYS A 59 -10.39 9.18 -2.66
C CYS A 59 -9.36 9.70 -1.64
N GLY A 60 -8.30 10.40 -2.06
CA GLY A 60 -7.25 10.91 -1.16
C GLY A 60 -6.40 9.81 -0.48
N ILE A 61 -6.45 8.59 -1.00
CA ILE A 61 -5.73 7.45 -0.44
C ILE A 61 -4.24 7.55 -0.78
N ILE A 62 -3.94 7.92 -2.02
CA ILE A 62 -2.57 7.99 -2.55
C ILE A 62 -2.42 9.28 -3.36
N ASN A 63 -1.28 9.94 -3.18
CA ASN A 63 -0.83 11.05 -4.01
C ASN A 63 0.37 10.61 -4.85
N GLY A 64 0.84 11.47 -5.75
CA GLY A 64 2.11 11.29 -6.44
C GLY A 64 3.31 11.30 -5.48
N ILE A 65 4.47 10.97 -6.01
CA ILE A 65 5.76 11.18 -5.34
C ILE A 65 6.19 12.65 -5.44
N SER A 66 5.65 13.36 -6.40
CA SER A 66 5.74 14.81 -6.59
C SER A 66 4.44 15.34 -7.20
N ASP A 67 4.38 16.65 -7.43
CA ASP A 67 3.21 17.27 -8.08
C ASP A 67 2.96 16.73 -9.50
N ASN A 68 4.02 16.29 -10.20
CA ASN A 68 3.94 15.89 -11.60
C ASN A 68 4.22 14.39 -11.85
N GLU A 69 4.58 13.62 -10.84
CA GLU A 69 4.94 12.21 -10.99
C GLU A 69 4.22 11.34 -9.98
N PHE A 70 3.65 10.25 -10.47
CA PHE A 70 3.06 9.21 -9.63
C PHE A 70 4.10 8.27 -9.04
N GLY A 71 5.19 8.01 -9.76
CA GLY A 71 6.23 7.04 -9.44
C GLY A 71 5.96 5.66 -10.03
N VAL A 72 5.55 5.61 -11.30
CA VAL A 72 5.36 4.35 -12.03
C VAL A 72 6.66 3.55 -12.08
N GLY A 73 6.57 2.24 -11.80
CA GLY A 73 7.71 1.32 -11.79
C GLY A 73 8.56 1.35 -10.50
N ILE A 74 8.32 2.30 -9.60
CA ILE A 74 9.05 2.35 -8.32
C ILE A 74 8.54 1.26 -7.39
N SER A 75 9.45 0.44 -6.86
CA SER A 75 9.10 -0.56 -5.84
C SER A 75 8.66 0.12 -4.55
N VAL A 76 7.57 -0.36 -3.96
CA VAL A 76 7.00 0.23 -2.75
C VAL A 76 7.80 -0.17 -1.53
N THR A 77 8.15 0.80 -0.70
CA THR A 77 8.77 0.56 0.60
C THR A 77 7.73 0.09 1.62
N ARG A 78 8.20 -0.56 2.70
CA ARG A 78 7.32 -1.03 3.77
C ARG A 78 6.57 0.11 4.45
N GLN A 79 7.24 1.26 4.67
CA GLN A 79 6.59 2.42 5.26
C GLN A 79 5.54 3.04 4.33
N ASP A 80 5.81 3.14 3.02
CA ASP A 80 4.85 3.67 2.06
C ASP A 80 3.63 2.76 1.92
N ALA A 81 3.85 1.45 1.84
CA ALA A 81 2.77 0.49 1.79
C ALA A 81 1.89 0.56 3.06
N ALA A 82 2.49 0.75 4.23
CA ALA A 82 1.73 0.94 5.48
C ALA A 82 0.83 2.18 5.39
N VAL A 83 1.34 3.31 4.91
CA VAL A 83 0.54 4.53 4.71
C VAL A 83 -0.60 4.30 3.73
N MET A 84 -0.32 3.67 2.58
CA MET A 84 -1.32 3.41 1.54
C MET A 84 -2.46 2.50 2.05
N VAL A 85 -2.10 1.42 2.74
CA VAL A 85 -3.10 0.48 3.31
C VAL A 85 -3.89 1.13 4.45
N CYS A 86 -3.24 1.86 5.35
CA CYS A 86 -3.89 2.55 6.45
C CYS A 86 -4.94 3.55 5.94
N ARG A 87 -4.58 4.39 4.96
CA ARG A 87 -5.50 5.35 4.35
C ARG A 87 -6.68 4.67 3.64
N ALA A 88 -6.42 3.55 2.95
CA ALA A 88 -7.48 2.78 2.31
C ALA A 88 -8.47 2.19 3.33
N LEU A 89 -7.99 1.69 4.47
CA LEU A 89 -8.83 1.21 5.55
C LEU A 89 -9.63 2.35 6.19
N THR A 90 -9.01 3.51 6.44
CA THR A 90 -9.68 4.70 6.95
C THR A 90 -10.78 5.17 5.97
N TYR A 91 -10.50 5.19 4.68
CA TYR A 91 -11.51 5.50 3.65
C TYR A 91 -12.70 4.53 3.69
N ARG A 92 -12.46 3.26 4.01
CA ARG A 92 -13.52 2.25 4.18
C ARG A 92 -14.21 2.31 5.55
N GLY A 93 -13.94 3.35 6.36
CA GLY A 93 -14.55 3.55 7.67
C GLY A 93 -14.01 2.64 8.77
N CYS A 94 -12.86 1.99 8.54
CA CYS A 94 -12.22 1.18 9.58
C CYS A 94 -11.50 2.10 10.58
N SER A 95 -11.84 1.98 11.87
CA SER A 95 -11.08 2.59 12.95
C SER A 95 -9.99 1.63 13.39
N LEU A 96 -8.74 2.02 13.20
CA LEU A 96 -7.58 1.25 13.65
C LEU A 96 -7.17 1.78 15.01
N ASN A 97 -7.58 1.09 16.05
CA ASN A 97 -7.26 1.44 17.43
C ASN A 97 -6.29 0.38 17.97
N GLY A 98 -5.09 0.81 18.31
CA GLY A 98 -4.10 -0.07 18.91
C GLY A 98 -2.83 0.70 19.23
N GLU A 99 -2.20 0.36 20.33
CA GLU A 99 -0.85 0.82 20.61
C GLU A 99 0.10 0.04 19.70
N GLY A 100 0.81 0.80 18.84
CA GLY A 100 1.79 0.21 17.93
C GLY A 100 2.99 -0.33 18.65
N THR A 101 3.66 -1.28 18.03
CA THR A 101 4.93 -1.80 18.51
C THR A 101 6.03 -0.72 18.41
N ALA A 102 6.82 -0.56 19.46
CA ALA A 102 8.03 0.25 19.39
C ALA A 102 9.13 -0.56 18.68
N PHE A 103 9.68 -0.01 17.63
CA PHE A 103 10.77 -0.64 16.85
C PHE A 103 12.13 -0.01 17.17
N GLY A 104 13.18 -0.83 17.14
CA GLY A 104 14.54 -0.39 17.39
C GLY A 104 15.07 0.63 16.38
N ASP A 105 14.57 0.56 15.16
CA ASP A 105 14.88 1.45 14.03
C ASP A 105 13.84 2.59 13.83
N ARG A 106 13.14 2.97 14.91
CA ARG A 106 12.11 4.03 14.85
C ARG A 106 12.64 5.35 14.27
N ALA A 107 13.91 5.65 14.47
CA ALA A 107 14.53 6.88 13.95
C ALA A 107 14.59 6.90 12.41
N ASP A 108 14.57 5.74 11.75
CA ASP A 108 14.61 5.58 10.30
C ASP A 108 13.20 5.67 9.67
N ILE A 109 12.15 5.62 10.49
CA ILE A 109 10.76 5.76 10.02
C ILE A 109 10.50 7.24 9.68
N ALA A 110 10.08 7.48 8.45
CA ALA A 110 9.72 8.83 8.02
C ALA A 110 8.56 9.39 8.86
N PRO A 111 8.56 10.69 9.23
CA PRO A 111 7.53 11.28 10.07
C PRO A 111 6.09 11.03 9.58
N TYR A 112 5.88 11.03 8.25
CA TYR A 112 4.56 10.81 7.66
C TYR A 112 4.03 9.37 7.83
N ALA A 113 4.90 8.40 8.12
CA ALA A 113 4.54 6.98 8.18
C ALA A 113 4.32 6.46 9.61
N GLY A 114 4.79 7.20 10.61
CA GLY A 114 4.79 6.74 12.01
C GLY A 114 3.41 6.33 12.53
N GLU A 115 2.40 7.17 12.32
CA GLU A 115 1.02 6.89 12.75
C GLU A 115 0.43 5.67 12.04
N ALA A 116 0.65 5.57 10.72
CA ALA A 116 0.14 4.44 9.94
C ALA A 116 0.78 3.12 10.37
N ILE A 117 2.10 3.11 10.61
CA ILE A 117 2.81 1.93 11.10
C ILE A 117 2.28 1.53 12.47
N ALA A 118 2.14 2.47 13.41
CA ALA A 118 1.60 2.21 14.74
C ALA A 118 0.18 1.62 14.67
N ALA A 119 -0.70 2.21 13.85
CA ALA A 119 -2.06 1.73 13.68
C ALA A 119 -2.13 0.31 13.11
N LEU A 120 -1.33 0.02 12.06
CA LEU A 120 -1.33 -1.29 11.42
C LEU A 120 -0.65 -2.38 12.28
N THR A 121 0.37 -2.04 13.05
CA THR A 121 1.03 -2.98 13.98
C THR A 121 0.14 -3.25 15.19
N GLY A 122 -0.53 -2.24 15.75
CA GLY A 122 -1.51 -2.42 16.80
C GLY A 122 -2.70 -3.29 16.38
N ALA A 123 -3.12 -3.18 15.11
CA ALA A 123 -4.14 -4.05 14.51
C ALA A 123 -3.61 -5.41 14.02
N GLN A 124 -2.34 -5.72 14.21
CA GLN A 124 -1.67 -6.96 13.78
C GLN A 124 -1.75 -7.24 12.26
N LEU A 125 -1.87 -6.19 11.46
CA LEU A 125 -1.91 -6.28 9.99
C LEU A 125 -0.52 -6.32 9.36
N ILE A 126 0.45 -5.67 10.02
CA ILE A 126 1.86 -5.70 9.66
C ILE A 126 2.68 -5.90 10.94
N ASN A 127 3.76 -6.65 10.86
CA ASN A 127 4.65 -6.89 12.00
C ASN A 127 6.07 -6.45 11.65
N GLY A 128 6.88 -6.19 12.68
CA GLY A 128 8.32 -6.07 12.53
C GLY A 128 9.00 -7.44 12.34
N PHE A 129 10.30 -7.39 12.32
CA PHE A 129 11.17 -8.56 12.24
C PHE A 129 11.54 -9.07 13.64
N GLU A 130 12.08 -10.29 13.69
CA GLU A 130 12.46 -10.95 14.96
C GLU A 130 13.55 -10.19 15.73
N ASP A 131 14.35 -9.39 15.01
CA ASP A 131 15.38 -8.52 15.61
C ASP A 131 14.82 -7.22 16.23
N GLY A 132 13.51 -7.06 16.24
CA GLY A 132 12.84 -5.89 16.79
C GLY A 132 12.83 -4.67 15.87
N THR A 133 13.21 -4.81 14.59
CA THR A 133 13.18 -3.72 13.60
C THR A 133 11.93 -3.74 12.74
N PHE A 134 11.57 -2.59 12.16
CA PHE A 134 10.50 -2.49 11.14
C PHE A 134 11.05 -2.51 9.72
N ARG A 135 12.24 -1.99 9.50
CA ARG A 135 12.93 -1.82 8.21
C ARG A 135 12.11 -0.99 7.21
N PRO A 136 11.85 0.29 7.52
CA PRO A 136 10.91 1.12 6.77
C PRO A 136 11.26 1.29 5.30
N GLY A 137 12.55 1.34 4.96
CA GLY A 137 13.04 1.50 3.59
C GLY A 137 13.11 0.20 2.76
N GLU A 138 12.95 -0.97 3.37
CA GLU A 138 12.91 -2.22 2.59
C GLU A 138 11.65 -2.30 1.72
N THR A 139 11.78 -2.90 0.53
CA THR A 139 10.66 -3.10 -0.38
C THR A 139 9.83 -4.32 0.00
N LEU A 140 8.52 -4.27 -0.26
CA LEU A 140 7.62 -5.41 -0.04
C LEU A 140 7.64 -6.37 -1.22
N THR A 141 7.62 -7.66 -0.90
CA THR A 141 7.36 -8.72 -1.88
C THR A 141 5.86 -8.89 -2.12
N ARG A 142 5.50 -9.56 -3.21
CA ARG A 142 4.09 -9.91 -3.51
C ARG A 142 3.47 -10.78 -2.43
N ALA A 143 4.21 -11.73 -1.87
CA ALA A 143 3.72 -12.57 -0.78
C ALA A 143 3.41 -11.75 0.48
N GLN A 144 4.31 -10.85 0.87
CA GLN A 144 4.11 -9.96 2.02
C GLN A 144 2.91 -9.03 1.81
N THR A 145 2.81 -8.42 0.63
CA THR A 145 1.69 -7.57 0.25
C THR A 145 0.36 -8.34 0.28
N ALA A 146 0.34 -9.55 -0.27
CA ALA A 146 -0.85 -10.40 -0.25
C ALA A 146 -1.31 -10.71 1.18
N LYS A 147 -0.38 -11.04 2.08
CA LYS A 147 -0.67 -11.29 3.49
C LYS A 147 -1.31 -10.07 4.16
N ILE A 148 -0.69 -8.89 3.99
CA ILE A 148 -1.19 -7.63 4.58
C ILE A 148 -2.61 -7.34 4.08
N LEU A 149 -2.84 -7.37 2.77
CA LEU A 149 -4.15 -7.05 2.19
C LEU A 149 -5.22 -8.10 2.54
N CYS A 150 -4.85 -9.37 2.65
CA CYS A 150 -5.76 -10.42 3.07
C CYS A 150 -6.24 -10.21 4.52
N LEU A 151 -5.33 -9.86 5.43
CA LEU A 151 -5.68 -9.55 6.82
C LEU A 151 -6.52 -8.26 6.89
N ALA A 152 -6.08 -7.20 6.21
CA ALA A 152 -6.75 -5.91 6.19
C ALA A 152 -8.18 -5.99 5.65
N ARG A 153 -8.42 -6.81 4.62
CA ARG A 153 -9.75 -6.99 4.05
C ARG A 153 -10.78 -7.56 5.04
N ARG A 154 -10.34 -8.32 6.04
CA ARG A 154 -11.25 -8.89 7.06
C ARG A 154 -11.88 -7.81 7.94
N LEU A 155 -11.28 -6.62 8.00
CA LEU A 155 -11.80 -5.48 8.76
C LEU A 155 -12.87 -4.69 7.99
N VAL A 156 -12.91 -4.84 6.67
CA VAL A 156 -13.87 -4.13 5.81
C VAL A 156 -15.14 -4.96 5.71
N LYS A 157 -16.23 -4.37 6.18
CA LYS A 157 -17.58 -4.95 6.10
C LYS A 157 -18.24 -4.67 4.76
#